data_bb79c4e23f6f1e3a3e6abe56476f616a
#
_entry.id   bb79c4e23f6f1e3a3e6abe56476f616a
#
_cell.length_a   1.000
_cell.length_b   1.000
_cell.length_c   1.000
_cell.angle_alpha   90.00
_cell.angle_beta   90.00
_cell.angle_gamma   90.00
#
_symmetry.space_group_name_H-M   'P 1'
#
loop_
_entity.id
_entity.type
_entity.pdbx_description
1 polymer ?
#
loop_
_entity_poly.entity_id
_entity_poly.type
_entity_poly.pdbx_seq_one_letter_code
_entity_poly.pdbx_strand_id
1 'polypeptide(L)'
;MTKEFEGSGRGKKRNQKMKPFLVYQYLMRHTDENHVITGEDICSAMADIYGIEAERRGIYRDIDEINKAILAFEEEIPMEEAEEMIEEDDSLKNIIFDKHQKGFCMQQRHYDYTYIQLLVESVYVSKYLSEPQAERLIKILCEFVSEFQEKKIRHNAILTDRVFG
;
A
#
# COMPACT_ATOMS: atom_id res chain seq x y z
N MET A 1 -33.59 -41.46 -19.87
CA MET A 1 -32.26 -41.08 -19.27
C MET A 1 -31.65 -39.96 -20.07
N THR A 2 -31.94 -38.76 -19.70
CA THR A 2 -31.34 -37.57 -20.28
C THR A 2 -30.09 -37.22 -19.45
N LYS A 3 -28.93 -37.37 -20.07
CA LYS A 3 -27.68 -36.88 -19.49
C LYS A 3 -27.69 -35.36 -19.57
N GLU A 4 -27.87 -34.73 -18.43
CA GLU A 4 -27.61 -33.33 -18.30
C GLU A 4 -26.08 -33.08 -18.51
N PHE A 5 -25.75 -32.39 -19.57
CA PHE A 5 -24.45 -31.80 -19.78
C PHE A 5 -24.36 -30.64 -18.80
N GLU A 6 -23.73 -30.84 -17.65
CA GLU A 6 -23.25 -29.75 -16.84
C GLU A 6 -22.12 -29.06 -17.60
N GLY A 7 -22.48 -27.99 -18.27
CA GLY A 7 -21.50 -27.04 -18.80
C GLY A 7 -20.71 -26.48 -17.62
N SER A 8 -19.42 -26.78 -17.58
CA SER A 8 -18.47 -26.14 -16.68
C SER A 8 -18.37 -24.66 -17.03
N GLY A 9 -19.36 -23.89 -16.62
CA GLY A 9 -19.27 -22.45 -16.59
C GLY A 9 -18.13 -22.11 -15.63
N ARG A 10 -17.04 -21.53 -16.12
CA ARG A 10 -16.04 -20.89 -15.29
C ARG A 10 -16.78 -19.91 -14.40
N GLY A 11 -17.04 -20.30 -13.16
CA GLY A 11 -17.73 -19.47 -12.18
C GLY A 11 -17.05 -18.12 -12.10
N LYS A 12 -17.84 -17.05 -12.25
CA LYS A 12 -17.36 -15.67 -12.15
C LYS A 12 -16.65 -15.52 -10.80
N LYS A 13 -15.36 -15.25 -10.79
CA LYS A 13 -14.57 -15.04 -9.57
C LYS A 13 -15.24 -13.97 -8.73
N ARG A 14 -15.48 -14.26 -7.45
CA ARG A 14 -16.19 -13.34 -6.53
C ARG A 14 -15.27 -12.22 -6.08
N ASN A 15 -15.87 -11.07 -5.78
CA ASN A 15 -15.22 -9.91 -5.13
C ASN A 15 -14.03 -9.31 -5.90
N GLN A 16 -13.98 -9.49 -7.21
CA GLN A 16 -12.86 -9.03 -8.03
C GLN A 16 -12.78 -7.50 -8.18
N LYS A 17 -13.90 -6.79 -8.06
CA LYS A 17 -13.95 -5.33 -8.25
C LYS A 17 -13.10 -4.58 -7.23
N MET A 18 -13.06 -5.04 -5.99
CA MET A 18 -12.32 -4.38 -4.91
C MET A 18 -10.91 -4.92 -4.73
N LYS A 19 -10.51 -5.89 -5.56
CA LYS A 19 -9.17 -6.47 -5.50
C LYS A 19 -8.07 -5.41 -5.65
N PRO A 20 -8.10 -4.48 -6.62
CA PRO A 20 -7.07 -3.44 -6.73
C PRO A 20 -6.95 -2.59 -5.47
N PHE A 21 -8.06 -2.22 -4.86
CA PHE A 21 -8.06 -1.46 -3.61
C PHE A 21 -7.37 -2.22 -2.47
N LEU A 22 -7.66 -3.50 -2.33
CA LEU A 22 -7.04 -4.34 -1.29
C LEU A 22 -5.56 -4.59 -1.57
N VAL A 23 -5.18 -4.78 -2.82
CA VAL A 23 -3.76 -4.85 -3.24
C VAL A 23 -3.03 -3.55 -2.87
N TYR A 24 -3.61 -2.41 -3.16
CA TYR A 24 -3.06 -1.11 -2.81
C TYR A 24 -2.86 -0.95 -1.30
N GLN A 25 -3.88 -1.25 -0.50
CA GLN A 25 -3.80 -1.17 0.97
C GLN A 25 -2.76 -2.13 1.54
N TYR A 26 -2.68 -3.33 1.00
CA TYR A 26 -1.70 -4.32 1.39
C TYR A 26 -0.26 -3.85 1.12
N LEU A 27 0.00 -3.32 -0.06
CA LEU A 27 1.31 -2.78 -0.43
C LEU A 27 1.69 -1.55 0.40
N MET A 28 0.73 -0.68 0.68
CA MET A 28 0.92 0.48 1.56
C MET A 28 1.44 0.08 2.93
N ARG A 29 0.89 -0.98 3.51
CA ARG A 29 1.20 -1.43 4.88
C ARG A 29 2.43 -2.31 4.94
N HIS A 30 2.64 -3.19 3.96
CA HIS A 30 3.62 -4.27 4.01
C HIS A 30 4.85 -4.08 3.14
N THR A 31 4.95 -2.96 2.45
CA THR A 31 6.12 -2.66 1.61
C THR A 31 6.61 -1.23 1.79
N ASP A 32 7.84 -1.01 1.48
CA ASP A 32 8.50 0.28 1.34
C ASP A 32 9.76 0.11 0.47
N GLU A 33 10.59 1.13 0.37
CA GLU A 33 11.82 1.12 -0.44
C GLU A 33 12.77 -0.02 -0.08
N ASN A 34 12.74 -0.50 1.16
CA ASN A 34 13.65 -1.54 1.68
C ASN A 34 12.97 -2.90 1.87
N HIS A 35 11.68 -2.99 1.65
CA HIS A 35 10.89 -4.20 1.87
C HIS A 35 9.95 -4.42 0.70
N VAL A 36 10.25 -5.45 -0.07
CA VAL A 36 9.49 -5.81 -1.28
C VAL A 36 8.67 -7.08 -1.06
N ILE A 37 7.69 -7.28 -1.93
CA ILE A 37 6.86 -8.48 -1.96
C ILE A 37 6.74 -8.97 -3.41
N THR A 38 6.80 -10.27 -3.61
CA THR A 38 6.63 -10.86 -4.95
C THR A 38 5.17 -10.87 -5.37
N GLY A 39 4.91 -10.94 -6.68
CA GLY A 39 3.55 -11.10 -7.20
C GLY A 39 2.85 -12.36 -6.68
N GLU A 40 3.59 -13.45 -6.47
CA GLU A 40 3.06 -14.69 -5.88
C GLU A 40 2.64 -14.50 -4.43
N ASP A 41 3.43 -13.79 -3.65
CA ASP A 41 3.10 -13.51 -2.24
C ASP A 41 1.91 -12.55 -2.13
N ILE A 42 1.75 -11.61 -3.06
CA ILE A 42 0.55 -10.78 -3.14
C ILE A 42 -0.69 -11.64 -3.44
N CYS A 43 -0.59 -12.58 -4.39
CA CYS A 43 -1.67 -13.52 -4.68
C CYS A 43 -2.05 -14.35 -3.45
N SER A 44 -1.07 -14.87 -2.75
CA SER A 44 -1.27 -15.65 -1.51
C SER A 44 -1.94 -14.81 -0.42
N ALA A 45 -1.51 -13.58 -0.24
CA ALA A 45 -2.11 -12.65 0.73
C ALA A 45 -3.56 -12.32 0.40
N MET A 46 -3.88 -12.09 -0.87
CA MET A 46 -5.26 -11.85 -1.31
C MET A 46 -6.17 -13.04 -1.01
N ALA A 47 -5.70 -14.26 -1.26
CA ALA A 47 -6.44 -15.48 -0.97
C ALA A 47 -6.58 -15.72 0.53
N ASP A 48 -5.50 -15.65 1.27
CA ASP A 48 -5.45 -16.02 2.69
C ASP A 48 -6.14 -15.00 3.61
N ILE A 49 -5.99 -13.72 3.32
CA ILE A 49 -6.56 -12.65 4.16
C ILE A 49 -7.98 -12.29 3.71
N TYR A 50 -8.19 -12.13 2.41
CA TYR A 50 -9.43 -11.56 1.87
C TYR A 50 -10.31 -12.55 1.13
N GLY A 51 -9.87 -13.80 0.97
CA GLY A 51 -10.61 -14.83 0.23
C GLY A 51 -10.79 -14.51 -1.25
N ILE A 52 -9.86 -13.76 -1.83
CA ILE A 52 -9.90 -13.34 -3.23
C ILE A 52 -8.91 -14.16 -4.05
N GLU A 53 -9.38 -14.89 -5.04
CA GLU A 53 -8.52 -15.56 -6.01
C GLU A 53 -7.82 -14.53 -6.90
N ALA A 54 -6.50 -14.65 -6.99
CA ALA A 54 -5.69 -13.78 -7.82
C ALA A 54 -4.62 -14.57 -8.57
N GLU A 55 -4.33 -14.12 -9.78
CA GLU A 55 -3.23 -14.61 -10.61
C GLU A 55 -2.20 -13.52 -10.80
N ARG A 56 -0.94 -13.90 -10.99
CA ARG A 56 0.18 -12.96 -11.15
C ARG A 56 -0.09 -11.88 -12.20
N ARG A 57 -0.61 -12.27 -13.35
CA ARG A 57 -0.94 -11.32 -14.43
C ARG A 57 -2.03 -10.33 -14.00
N GLY A 58 -3.01 -10.80 -13.25
CA GLY A 58 -4.06 -9.94 -12.69
C GLY A 58 -3.50 -8.94 -11.68
N ILE A 59 -2.58 -9.36 -10.83
CA ILE A 59 -1.89 -8.47 -9.88
C ILE A 59 -1.07 -7.41 -10.62
N TYR A 60 -0.36 -7.76 -11.66
CA TYR A 60 0.42 -6.79 -12.46
C TYR A 60 -0.46 -5.74 -13.11
N ARG A 61 -1.61 -6.15 -13.66
CA ARG A 61 -2.61 -5.21 -14.20
C ARG A 61 -3.21 -4.32 -13.10
N ASP A 62 -3.50 -4.89 -11.95
CA ASP A 62 -4.02 -4.12 -10.81
C ASP A 62 -3.01 -3.07 -10.37
N ILE A 63 -1.73 -3.39 -10.30
CA ILE A 63 -0.67 -2.44 -9.94
C ILE A 63 -0.56 -1.31 -10.97
N ASP A 64 -0.63 -1.63 -12.26
CA ASP A 64 -0.65 -0.61 -13.31
C ASP A 64 -1.84 0.34 -13.16
N GLU A 65 -3.04 -0.20 -12.92
CA GLU A 65 -4.25 0.59 -12.69
C GLU A 65 -4.17 1.43 -11.40
N ILE A 66 -3.59 0.87 -10.34
CA ILE A 66 -3.37 1.59 -9.08
C ILE A 66 -2.45 2.80 -9.30
N ASN A 67 -1.33 2.63 -10.00
CA ASN A 67 -0.41 3.73 -10.30
C ASN A 67 -1.08 4.86 -11.07
N LYS A 68 -1.88 4.53 -12.07
CA LYS A 68 -2.68 5.52 -12.82
C LYS A 68 -3.70 6.22 -11.92
N ALA A 69 -4.40 5.45 -11.10
CA ALA A 69 -5.44 5.98 -10.21
C ALA A 69 -4.86 6.93 -9.15
N ILE A 70 -3.69 6.61 -8.59
CA ILE A 70 -3.01 7.49 -7.64
C ILE A 70 -2.66 8.83 -8.31
N LEU A 71 -2.06 8.79 -9.49
CA LEU A 71 -1.70 10.00 -10.23
C LEU A 71 -2.94 10.81 -10.63
N ALA A 72 -3.96 10.14 -11.15
CA ALA A 72 -5.22 10.77 -11.51
C ALA A 72 -5.88 11.47 -10.32
N PHE A 73 -5.85 10.84 -9.15
CA PHE A 73 -6.39 11.41 -7.91
C PHE A 73 -5.58 12.62 -7.43
N GLU A 74 -4.26 12.51 -7.41
CA GLU A 74 -3.38 13.58 -6.91
C GLU A 74 -3.38 14.82 -7.80
N GLU A 75 -3.42 14.63 -9.11
CA GLU A 75 -3.40 15.72 -10.09
C GLU A 75 -4.80 16.18 -10.54
N GLU A 76 -5.85 15.48 -10.10
CA GLU A 76 -7.24 15.72 -10.52
C GLU A 76 -7.40 15.69 -12.05
N ILE A 77 -6.84 14.67 -12.69
CA ILE A 77 -6.85 14.45 -14.14
C ILE A 77 -7.55 13.15 -14.51
N PRO A 78 -8.00 13.01 -15.77
CA PRO A 78 -8.55 11.74 -16.26
C PRO A 78 -7.55 10.60 -16.22
N MET A 79 -8.04 9.35 -16.04
CA MET A 79 -7.20 8.14 -16.03
C MET A 79 -6.37 7.99 -17.32
N GLU A 80 -6.91 8.36 -18.47
CA GLU A 80 -6.20 8.30 -19.76
C GLU A 80 -5.01 9.24 -19.80
N GLU A 81 -5.17 10.44 -19.25
CA GLU A 81 -4.07 11.42 -19.15
C GLU A 81 -2.98 10.94 -18.18
N ALA A 82 -3.37 10.35 -17.05
CA ALA A 82 -2.44 9.76 -16.11
C ALA A 82 -1.66 8.60 -16.76
N GLU A 83 -2.30 7.77 -17.55
CA GLU A 83 -1.65 6.69 -18.31
C GLU A 83 -0.60 7.24 -19.27
N GLU A 84 -0.93 8.25 -20.05
CA GLU A 84 0.01 8.92 -20.98
C GLU A 84 1.21 9.51 -20.25
N MET A 85 0.98 10.16 -19.10
CA MET A 85 2.06 10.74 -18.29
C MET A 85 3.01 9.68 -17.76
N ILE A 86 2.49 8.55 -17.28
CA ILE A 86 3.31 7.44 -16.77
C ILE A 86 4.09 6.76 -17.91
N GLU A 87 3.50 6.62 -19.10
CA GLU A 87 4.20 6.08 -20.27
C GLU A 87 5.39 6.97 -20.68
N GLU A 88 5.27 8.27 -20.54
CA GLU A 88 6.35 9.22 -20.83
C GLU A 88 7.40 9.28 -19.71
N ASP A 89 6.98 9.15 -18.47
CA ASP A 89 7.84 9.25 -17.29
C ASP A 89 7.52 8.17 -16.25
N ASP A 90 8.30 7.10 -16.28
CA ASP A 90 8.18 5.94 -15.40
C ASP A 90 8.42 6.28 -13.91
N SER A 91 9.12 7.38 -13.64
CA SER A 91 9.38 7.86 -12.28
C SER A 91 8.13 8.34 -11.53
N LEU A 92 7.01 8.55 -12.24
CA LEU A 92 5.73 8.93 -11.65
C LEU A 92 5.00 7.77 -10.95
N LYS A 93 5.46 6.54 -11.13
CA LYS A 93 4.88 5.36 -10.47
C LYS A 93 5.15 5.38 -8.96
N ASN A 94 4.11 5.16 -8.18
CA ASN A 94 4.21 4.99 -6.73
C ASN A 94 4.65 3.57 -6.36
N ILE A 95 4.12 2.59 -7.07
CA ILE A 95 4.45 1.17 -6.89
C ILE A 95 5.36 0.75 -8.04
N ILE A 96 6.55 0.26 -7.70
CA ILE A 96 7.53 -0.22 -8.67
C ILE A 96 7.90 -1.68 -8.43
N PHE A 97 8.45 -2.32 -9.45
CA PHE A 97 9.15 -3.58 -9.30
C PHE A 97 10.65 -3.30 -9.14
N ASP A 98 11.17 -3.59 -7.97
CA ASP A 98 12.60 -3.44 -7.69
C ASP A 98 13.36 -4.67 -8.18
N LYS A 99 14.18 -4.48 -9.20
CA LYS A 99 14.94 -5.56 -9.84
C LYS A 99 16.03 -6.16 -8.94
N HIS A 100 16.59 -5.37 -8.03
CA HIS A 100 17.61 -5.82 -7.09
C HIS A 100 17.01 -6.67 -5.99
N GLN A 101 15.92 -6.21 -5.39
CA GLN A 101 15.22 -6.92 -4.32
C GLN A 101 14.24 -7.97 -4.87
N LYS A 102 13.94 -7.94 -6.17
CA LYS A 102 13.07 -8.89 -6.89
C LYS A 102 11.64 -8.93 -6.38
N GLY A 103 11.04 -7.76 -6.21
CA GLY A 103 9.66 -7.65 -5.77
C GLY A 103 9.07 -6.27 -5.96
N PHE A 104 7.78 -6.16 -5.72
CA PHE A 104 7.05 -4.91 -5.74
C PHE A 104 7.18 -4.18 -4.41
N CYS A 105 7.24 -2.86 -4.48
CA CYS A 105 7.21 -2.00 -3.30
C CYS A 105 6.54 -0.67 -3.58
N MET A 106 5.97 -0.10 -2.53
CA MET A 106 5.53 1.28 -2.51
C MET A 106 6.75 2.17 -2.32
N GLN A 107 7.25 2.76 -3.40
CA GLN A 107 8.44 3.61 -3.39
C GLN A 107 8.10 5.05 -2.99
N GLN A 108 7.02 5.59 -3.53
CA GLN A 108 6.56 6.94 -3.25
C GLN A 108 5.20 6.89 -2.56
N ARG A 109 5.01 7.77 -1.59
CA ARG A 109 3.78 7.89 -0.81
C ARG A 109 3.23 9.29 -0.92
N HIS A 110 1.93 9.44 -0.78
CA HIS A 110 1.27 10.74 -0.79
C HIS A 110 1.85 11.66 0.30
N TYR A 111 2.08 11.11 1.49
CA TYR A 111 2.78 11.80 2.57
C TYR A 111 4.18 11.22 2.76
N ASP A 112 5.19 12.09 2.68
CA ASP A 112 6.58 11.71 2.85
C ASP A 112 6.83 11.15 4.26
N TYR A 113 7.61 10.09 4.34
CA TYR A 113 8.02 9.46 5.59
C TYR A 113 8.59 10.46 6.61
N THR A 114 9.40 11.41 6.15
CA THR A 114 10.03 12.41 7.02
C THR A 114 9.01 13.29 7.74
N TYR A 115 7.95 13.70 7.04
CA TYR A 115 6.89 14.49 7.66
C TYR A 115 6.06 13.69 8.65
N ILE A 116 5.76 12.44 8.35
CA ILE A 116 5.06 11.56 9.30
C ILE A 116 5.92 11.35 10.55
N GLN A 117 7.22 11.13 10.39
CA GLN A 117 8.16 11.01 11.51
C GLN A 117 8.15 12.26 12.39
N LEU A 118 8.26 13.44 11.81
CA LEU A 118 8.23 14.72 12.53
C LEU A 118 6.92 14.93 13.30
N LEU A 119 5.79 14.58 12.68
CA LEU A 119 4.49 14.66 13.31
C LEU A 119 4.37 13.71 14.51
N VAL A 120 4.83 12.48 14.37
CA VAL A 120 4.83 11.48 15.45
C VAL A 120 5.72 11.95 16.61
N GLU A 121 6.92 12.43 16.32
CA GLU A 121 7.83 12.97 17.34
C GLU A 121 7.21 14.16 18.08
N SER A 122 6.52 15.05 17.35
CA SER A 122 5.83 16.20 17.93
C SER A 122 4.69 15.78 18.84
N VAL A 123 3.92 14.77 18.46
CA VAL A 123 2.86 14.20 19.31
C VAL A 123 3.46 13.56 20.55
N TYR A 124 4.56 12.83 20.42
CA TYR A 124 5.20 12.10 21.51
C TYR A 124 5.70 13.03 22.63
N VAL A 125 6.27 14.19 22.29
CA VAL A 125 6.79 15.17 23.24
C VAL A 125 5.74 16.19 23.71
N SER A 126 4.53 16.11 23.21
CA SER A 126 3.47 17.06 23.57
C SER A 126 3.04 16.90 25.03
N LYS A 127 3.07 17.99 25.77
CA LYS A 127 2.59 18.06 27.17
C LYS A 127 1.08 18.27 27.28
N TYR A 128 0.41 18.56 26.17
CA TYR A 128 -1.03 18.85 26.13
C TYR A 128 -1.89 17.61 25.90
N LEU A 129 -1.27 16.48 25.54
CA LEU A 129 -1.95 15.22 25.25
C LEU A 129 -1.73 14.22 26.38
N SER A 130 -2.80 13.52 26.74
CA SER A 130 -2.67 12.32 27.58
C SER A 130 -2.00 11.18 26.79
N GLU A 131 -1.44 10.18 27.47
CA GLU A 131 -0.86 9.01 26.81
C GLU A 131 -1.84 8.32 25.85
N PRO A 132 -3.12 8.06 26.22
CA PRO A 132 -4.08 7.46 25.29
C PRO A 132 -4.37 8.33 24.07
N GLN A 133 -4.44 9.66 24.21
CA GLN A 133 -4.64 10.58 23.09
C GLN A 133 -3.43 10.58 22.14
N ALA A 134 -2.23 10.66 22.70
CA ALA A 134 -0.99 10.60 21.93
C ALA A 134 -0.89 9.28 21.15
N GLU A 135 -1.17 8.15 21.77
CA GLU A 135 -1.13 6.83 21.12
C GLU A 135 -2.14 6.72 19.98
N ARG A 136 -3.34 7.26 20.14
CA ARG A 136 -4.34 7.31 19.07
C ARG A 136 -3.86 8.14 17.88
N LEU A 137 -3.28 9.30 18.12
CA LEU A 137 -2.75 10.15 17.05
C LEU A 137 -1.57 9.51 16.33
N ILE A 138 -0.65 8.90 17.07
CA ILE A 138 0.48 8.18 16.50
C ILE A 138 -0.01 7.02 15.62
N LYS A 139 -0.99 6.27 16.09
CA LYS A 139 -1.59 5.17 15.33
C LYS A 139 -2.20 5.63 14.01
N ILE A 140 -2.92 6.75 14.03
CA ILE A 140 -3.50 7.37 12.82
C ILE A 140 -2.40 7.79 11.85
N LEU A 141 -1.38 8.48 12.34
CA LEU A 141 -0.27 8.94 11.51
C LEU A 141 0.51 7.77 10.89
N CYS A 142 0.71 6.69 11.63
CA CYS A 142 1.41 5.51 11.15
C CYS A 142 0.64 4.70 10.10
N GLU A 143 -0.64 4.96 9.88
CA GLU A 143 -1.39 4.39 8.76
C GLU A 143 -0.85 4.82 7.39
N PHE A 144 -0.14 5.94 7.32
CA PHE A 144 0.44 6.46 6.08
C PHE A 144 1.80 5.87 5.70
N VAL A 145 2.36 5.02 6.54
CA VAL A 145 3.68 4.40 6.35
C VAL A 145 3.60 2.88 6.44
N SER A 146 4.68 2.18 6.05
CA SER A 146 4.74 0.73 6.19
C SER A 146 4.85 0.31 7.67
N GLU A 147 4.55 -0.95 7.96
CA GLU A 147 4.76 -1.54 9.28
C GLU A 147 6.22 -1.46 9.74
N PHE A 148 7.16 -1.54 8.80
CA PHE A 148 8.60 -1.44 9.07
C PHE A 148 9.02 0.00 9.38
N GLN A 149 8.48 0.94 8.63
CA GLN A 149 8.68 2.38 8.86
C GLN A 149 8.04 2.82 10.20
N GLU A 150 6.86 2.29 10.52
CA GLU A 150 6.21 2.54 11.82
C GLU A 150 7.10 2.15 12.99
N LYS A 151 7.70 0.95 12.97
CA LYS A 151 8.62 0.50 14.01
C LYS A 151 9.80 1.45 14.18
N LYS A 152 10.35 1.93 13.09
CA LYS A 152 11.45 2.86 13.05
C LYS A 152 11.07 4.23 13.62
N ILE A 153 9.93 4.75 13.22
CA ILE A 153 9.37 6.02 13.71
C ILE A 153 9.13 5.96 15.22
N ARG A 154 8.49 4.89 15.71
CA ARG A 154 8.20 4.71 17.14
C ARG A 154 9.48 4.59 17.97
N HIS A 155 10.48 3.89 17.48
CA HIS A 155 11.78 3.77 18.14
C HIS A 155 12.48 5.14 18.23
N ASN A 156 12.53 5.90 17.15
CA ASN A 156 13.13 7.22 17.12
C ASN A 156 12.38 8.22 18.01
N ALA A 157 11.07 8.15 18.08
CA ALA A 157 10.25 8.99 18.94
C ALA A 157 10.55 8.76 20.43
N ILE A 158 10.74 7.51 20.85
CA ILE A 158 11.14 7.18 22.22
C ILE A 158 12.52 7.78 22.56
N LEU A 159 13.47 7.71 21.64
CA LEU A 159 14.81 8.29 21.83
C LEU A 159 14.73 9.83 21.94
N THR A 160 13.91 10.46 21.12
CA THR A 160 13.69 11.92 21.16
C THR A 160 13.09 12.37 22.48
N ASP A 161 12.12 11.66 23.02
CA ASP A 161 11.52 11.96 24.33
C ASP A 161 12.53 11.87 25.48
N ARG A 162 13.41 10.89 25.44
CA ARG A 162 14.50 10.77 26.43
C ARG A 162 15.48 11.93 26.42
N VAL A 163 15.67 12.58 25.25
CA VAL A 163 16.58 13.72 25.12
C VAL A 163 15.92 15.03 25.53
N PHE A 164 14.64 15.23 25.21
CA PHE A 164 13.90 16.48 25.41
C PHE A 164 12.86 16.42 26.52
N GLY A 165 12.59 15.26 27.04
CA GLY A 165 11.69 15.03 28.18
C GLY A 165 12.45 15.11 29.54
#